data_a2dd862e153a1d09a171936dc5a5d216
#
_entry.id   a2dd862e153a1d09a171936dc5a5d216
#
_cell.length_a   1.000
_cell.length_b   1.000
_cell.length_c   1.000
_cell.angle_alpha   90.00
_cell.angle_beta   90.00
_cell.angle_gamma   90.00
#
_symmetry.space_group_name_H-M   'P 1'
#
loop_
_entity.id
_entity.type
_entity.pdbx_description
1 polymer ?
#
loop_
_entity_poly.entity_id
_entity_poly.type
_entity_poly.pdbx_seq_one_letter_code
_entity_poly.pdbx_strand_id
1 'polypeptide(L)'
;MKAMILAAGRGERMRPLTDLLPKPLLAVGGKPLIVHHIEKLKAAGVTELVINHAWLGHKLVETLGDGSALGVTIHWSAEESALETAGGIIQALPLLGDEPFLVINGDTWLDLDYRSLVEQPLGEHLAHLWLAPNPPQHPAGDFALQAGKVVDTPAFTFSGVGLYQPAAFAGLPAGARKLAPLLREWMAQGLVGGCLLAGEWRDIGTVDRLRELDEQLQRRAQ
;
A
#
# COMPACT_ATOMS: atom_id res chain seq x y z
N MET A 1 11.08 11.21 -5.57
CA MET A 1 10.04 10.12 -5.54
C MET A 1 8.93 10.50 -4.58
N LYS A 2 7.67 10.27 -4.93
CA LYS A 2 6.50 10.35 -4.04
C LYS A 2 6.05 8.94 -3.65
N ALA A 3 5.25 8.83 -2.58
CA ALA A 3 4.60 7.59 -2.22
C ALA A 3 3.08 7.78 -2.12
N MET A 4 2.32 6.78 -2.53
CA MET A 4 0.88 6.71 -2.34
C MET A 4 0.55 5.68 -1.26
N ILE A 5 -0.28 6.07 -0.29
CA ILE A 5 -0.84 5.15 0.69
C ILE A 5 -2.31 4.94 0.35
N LEU A 6 -2.69 3.70 0.08
CA LEU A 6 -4.07 3.32 -0.24
C LEU A 6 -4.91 3.22 1.04
N ALA A 7 -5.87 4.11 1.19
CA ALA A 7 -6.68 4.24 2.40
C ALA A 7 -8.20 4.36 2.12
N ALA A 8 -8.65 4.08 0.90
CA ALA A 8 -10.05 4.24 0.49
C ALA A 8 -10.95 3.03 0.81
N GLY A 9 -10.39 1.92 1.31
CA GLY A 9 -11.13 0.68 1.58
C GLY A 9 -12.17 0.83 2.70
N ARG A 10 -13.32 0.15 2.53
CA ARG A 10 -14.42 0.16 3.51
C ARG A 10 -14.08 -0.58 4.82
N GLY A 11 -13.22 -1.60 4.76
CA GLY A 11 -12.84 -2.40 5.93
C GLY A 11 -13.97 -3.25 6.51
N GLU A 12 -14.85 -3.81 5.69
CA GLU A 12 -16.08 -4.50 6.11
C GLU A 12 -15.85 -5.66 7.09
N ARG A 13 -14.76 -6.42 6.90
CA ARG A 13 -14.38 -7.55 7.78
C ARG A 13 -14.00 -7.12 9.20
N MET A 14 -13.76 -5.82 9.43
CA MET A 14 -13.38 -5.27 10.73
C MET A 14 -14.54 -4.54 11.43
N ARG A 15 -15.76 -4.67 10.92
CA ARG A 15 -16.95 -4.14 11.60
C ARG A 15 -17.13 -4.82 12.96
N PRO A 16 -17.58 -4.09 14.00
CA PRO A 16 -18.11 -2.71 13.98
C PRO A 16 -17.05 -1.61 14.08
N LEU A 17 -15.75 -1.90 14.26
CA LEU A 17 -14.71 -0.88 14.43
C LEU A 17 -14.68 0.11 13.25
N THR A 18 -14.79 -0.40 12.02
CA THR A 18 -14.74 0.39 10.79
C THR A 18 -16.06 1.09 10.45
N ASP A 19 -17.08 0.96 11.25
CA ASP A 19 -18.26 1.82 11.21
C ASP A 19 -17.99 3.19 11.85
N LEU A 20 -17.02 3.27 12.76
CA LEU A 20 -16.67 4.46 13.52
C LEU A 20 -15.38 5.13 13.04
N LEU A 21 -14.38 4.35 12.61
CA LEU A 21 -13.08 4.83 12.13
C LEU A 21 -12.70 4.11 10.83
N PRO A 22 -12.10 4.82 9.85
CA PRO A 22 -11.53 4.14 8.70
C PRO A 22 -10.38 3.24 9.17
N LYS A 23 -10.24 2.08 8.55
CA LYS A 23 -9.27 1.04 8.93
C LYS A 23 -7.84 1.56 9.15
N PRO A 24 -7.29 2.45 8.29
CA PRO A 24 -5.94 2.98 8.49
C PRO A 24 -5.75 3.81 9.77
N LEU A 25 -6.84 4.29 10.39
CA LEU A 25 -6.80 5.00 11.67
C LEU A 25 -6.91 4.09 12.89
N LEU A 26 -7.15 2.80 12.73
CA LEU A 26 -7.14 1.87 13.85
C LEU A 26 -5.74 1.81 14.47
N ALA A 27 -5.69 1.89 15.80
CA ALA A 27 -4.43 1.98 16.52
C ALA A 27 -3.77 0.61 16.71
N VAL A 28 -2.46 0.58 16.53
CA VAL A 28 -1.57 -0.53 16.92
C VAL A 28 -0.30 0.07 17.53
N GLY A 29 0.19 -0.49 18.63
CA GLY A 29 1.35 0.04 19.33
C GLY A 29 1.20 1.50 19.76
N GLY A 30 -0.02 1.91 20.10
CA GLY A 30 -0.33 3.26 20.60
C GLY A 30 -0.50 4.35 19.54
N LYS A 31 -0.43 4.04 18.23
CA LYS A 31 -0.64 5.02 17.14
C LYS A 31 -1.41 4.41 15.96
N PRO A 32 -2.08 5.24 15.12
CA PRO A 32 -2.78 4.75 13.93
C PRO A 32 -1.89 3.95 12.97
N LEU A 33 -2.42 2.89 12.38
CA LEU A 33 -1.69 2.02 11.46
C LEU A 33 -1.03 2.81 10.31
N ILE A 34 -1.74 3.77 9.73
CA ILE A 34 -1.21 4.61 8.65
C ILE A 34 -0.01 5.48 9.09
N VAL A 35 0.02 5.90 10.36
CA VAL A 35 1.12 6.74 10.88
C VAL A 35 2.44 5.96 10.91
N HIS A 36 2.40 4.65 11.16
CA HIS A 36 3.61 3.83 11.06
C HIS A 36 4.21 3.84 9.64
N HIS A 37 3.36 3.79 8.60
CA HIS A 37 3.83 3.91 7.22
C HIS A 37 4.40 5.31 6.94
N ILE A 38 3.73 6.37 7.37
CA ILE A 38 4.18 7.76 7.19
C ILE A 38 5.55 8.00 7.83
N GLU A 39 5.73 7.56 9.07
CA GLU A 39 7.01 7.70 9.78
C GLU A 39 8.16 6.94 9.09
N LYS A 40 7.89 5.71 8.62
CA LYS A 40 8.90 4.90 7.90
C LYS A 40 9.23 5.48 6.53
N LEU A 41 8.24 5.99 5.79
CA LEU A 41 8.45 6.70 4.52
C LEU A 41 9.31 7.95 4.74
N LYS A 42 8.97 8.77 5.75
CA LYS A 42 9.77 9.94 6.13
C LYS A 42 11.21 9.57 6.48
N ALA A 43 11.41 8.54 7.29
CA ALA A 43 12.74 8.05 7.67
C ALA A 43 13.54 7.56 6.45
N ALA A 44 12.87 7.09 5.40
CA ALA A 44 13.47 6.72 4.11
C ALA A 44 13.66 7.92 3.15
N GLY A 45 13.35 9.15 3.59
CA GLY A 45 13.52 10.36 2.78
C GLY A 45 12.34 10.70 1.87
N VAL A 46 11.20 10.00 1.98
CA VAL A 46 9.97 10.29 1.22
C VAL A 46 9.05 11.16 2.07
N THR A 47 8.96 12.44 1.72
CA THR A 47 8.19 13.44 2.46
C THR A 47 6.95 13.96 1.71
N GLU A 48 6.82 13.65 0.43
CA GLU A 48 5.66 13.96 -0.40
C GLU A 48 4.78 12.72 -0.53
N LEU A 49 3.59 12.74 0.07
CA LEU A 49 2.68 11.61 0.12
C LEU A 49 1.36 11.94 -0.58
N VAL A 50 0.81 10.97 -1.29
CA VAL A 50 -0.56 11.01 -1.79
C VAL A 50 -1.37 9.96 -1.04
N ILE A 51 -2.50 10.34 -0.47
CA ILE A 51 -3.37 9.42 0.26
C ILE A 51 -4.77 9.50 -0.35
N ASN A 52 -5.27 8.38 -0.90
CA ASN A 52 -6.65 8.31 -1.33
C ASN A 52 -7.57 7.95 -0.16
N HIS A 53 -8.79 8.42 -0.23
CA HIS A 53 -9.80 8.11 0.77
C HIS A 53 -11.21 8.11 0.17
N ALA A 54 -12.11 7.34 0.79
CA ALA A 54 -13.52 7.29 0.46
C ALA A 54 -14.36 7.18 1.74
N TRP A 55 -14.54 5.96 2.25
CA TRP A 55 -15.31 5.70 3.46
C TRP A 55 -14.70 6.40 4.68
N LEU A 56 -15.50 7.24 5.35
CA LEU A 56 -15.06 8.06 6.50
C LEU A 56 -13.79 8.87 6.22
N GLY A 57 -13.55 9.25 4.96
CA GLY A 57 -12.33 9.95 4.54
C GLY A 57 -12.09 11.26 5.26
N HIS A 58 -13.17 11.98 5.65
CA HIS A 58 -13.07 13.20 6.46
C HIS A 58 -12.29 12.97 7.77
N LYS A 59 -12.43 11.79 8.41
CA LYS A 59 -11.70 11.45 9.63
C LYS A 59 -10.20 11.30 9.41
N LEU A 60 -9.81 10.77 8.24
CA LEU A 60 -8.39 10.72 7.85
C LEU A 60 -7.83 12.14 7.70
N VAL A 61 -8.56 13.00 6.97
CA VAL A 61 -8.16 14.39 6.75
C VAL A 61 -8.12 15.19 8.06
N GLU A 62 -9.11 15.04 8.94
CA GLU A 62 -9.14 15.68 10.26
C GLU A 62 -7.98 15.21 11.16
N THR A 63 -7.63 13.93 11.10
CA THR A 63 -6.58 13.35 11.97
C THR A 63 -5.17 13.69 11.50
N LEU A 64 -4.91 13.64 10.20
CA LEU A 64 -3.56 13.78 9.63
C LEU A 64 -3.29 15.18 9.07
N GLY A 65 -4.34 15.96 8.79
CA GLY A 65 -4.24 17.31 8.23
C GLY A 65 -3.50 17.32 6.89
N ASP A 66 -2.60 18.27 6.73
CA ASP A 66 -1.69 18.39 5.60
C ASP A 66 -0.37 17.58 5.77
N GLY A 67 -0.24 16.87 6.87
CA GLY A 67 0.95 16.07 7.21
C GLY A 67 2.06 16.84 7.92
N SER A 68 1.97 18.16 8.05
CA SER A 68 3.04 19.00 8.63
C SER A 68 3.41 18.59 10.06
N ALA A 69 2.42 18.19 10.87
CA ALA A 69 2.64 17.69 12.23
C ALA A 69 3.48 16.39 12.27
N LEU A 70 3.49 15.61 11.19
CA LEU A 70 4.30 14.40 11.03
C LEU A 70 5.61 14.68 10.25
N GLY A 71 5.80 15.92 9.78
CA GLY A 71 6.97 16.33 9.00
C GLY A 71 6.96 15.82 7.57
N VAL A 72 5.78 15.67 6.97
CA VAL A 72 5.54 15.32 5.57
C VAL A 72 4.52 16.27 4.96
N THR A 73 4.34 16.24 3.66
CA THR A 73 3.26 16.89 2.94
C THR A 73 2.30 15.84 2.42
N ILE A 74 1.02 15.94 2.76
CA ILE A 74 -0.02 15.02 2.30
C ILE A 74 -0.90 15.70 1.25
N HIS A 75 -0.97 15.09 0.07
CA HIS A 75 -1.90 15.45 -0.98
C HIS A 75 -3.07 14.46 -0.96
N TRP A 76 -4.27 14.96 -0.70
CA TRP A 76 -5.45 14.13 -0.59
C TRP A 76 -6.09 13.84 -1.95
N SER A 77 -6.39 12.56 -2.22
CA SER A 77 -7.15 12.10 -3.39
C SER A 77 -8.50 11.55 -2.93
N ALA A 78 -9.52 12.40 -2.93
CA ALA A 78 -10.87 12.02 -2.52
C ALA A 78 -11.58 11.21 -3.62
N GLU A 79 -12.13 10.05 -3.28
CA GLU A 79 -12.94 9.21 -4.16
C GLU A 79 -14.41 9.34 -3.76
N GLU A 80 -15.28 9.67 -4.71
CA GLU A 80 -16.75 9.73 -4.47
C GLU A 80 -17.33 8.34 -4.22
N SER A 81 -16.73 7.33 -4.84
CA SER A 81 -17.03 5.91 -4.65
C SER A 81 -15.73 5.11 -4.73
N ALA A 82 -15.72 3.90 -4.19
CA ALA A 82 -14.54 3.04 -4.24
C ALA A 82 -14.10 2.77 -5.70
N LEU A 83 -12.90 3.21 -6.06
CA LEU A 83 -12.35 3.11 -7.41
C LEU A 83 -11.51 1.84 -7.62
N GLU A 84 -11.41 0.99 -6.61
CA GLU A 84 -10.45 -0.13 -6.60
C GLU A 84 -9.00 0.39 -6.69
N THR A 85 -8.03 -0.48 -6.61
CA THR A 85 -6.63 -0.06 -6.48
C THR A 85 -6.12 0.71 -7.70
N ALA A 86 -6.28 0.17 -8.90
CA ALA A 86 -5.78 0.84 -10.10
C ALA A 86 -6.56 2.12 -10.43
N GLY A 87 -7.88 2.12 -10.21
CA GLY A 87 -8.69 3.32 -10.40
C GLY A 87 -8.29 4.46 -9.47
N GLY A 88 -8.00 4.14 -8.20
CA GLY A 88 -7.48 5.12 -7.24
C GLY A 88 -6.12 5.68 -7.65
N ILE A 89 -5.20 4.84 -8.16
CA ILE A 89 -3.90 5.27 -8.68
C ILE A 89 -4.10 6.19 -9.90
N ILE A 90 -4.93 5.79 -10.86
CA ILE A 90 -5.21 6.60 -12.07
C ILE A 90 -5.74 7.99 -11.70
N GLN A 91 -6.67 8.06 -10.76
CA GLN A 91 -7.20 9.35 -10.28
C GLN A 91 -6.11 10.19 -9.60
N ALA A 92 -5.17 9.57 -8.90
CA ALA A 92 -4.11 10.24 -8.17
C ALA A 92 -2.89 10.63 -9.03
N LEU A 93 -2.79 10.20 -10.29
CA LEU A 93 -1.64 10.47 -11.17
C LEU A 93 -1.26 11.96 -11.23
N PRO A 94 -2.19 12.92 -11.35
CA PRO A 94 -1.84 14.35 -11.37
C PRO A 94 -1.12 14.82 -10.08
N LEU A 95 -1.37 14.16 -8.95
CA LEU A 95 -0.72 14.44 -7.67
C LEU A 95 0.62 13.71 -7.53
N LEU A 96 0.74 12.52 -8.12
CA LEU A 96 1.94 11.69 -8.10
C LEU A 96 3.05 12.23 -8.99
N GLY A 97 2.70 12.84 -10.13
CA GLY A 97 3.66 13.41 -11.08
C GLY A 97 4.23 12.39 -12.06
N ASP A 98 5.38 12.73 -12.68
CA ASP A 98 5.93 12.00 -13.82
C ASP A 98 7.06 11.03 -13.43
N GLU A 99 7.49 11.05 -12.18
CA GLU A 99 8.54 10.16 -11.65
C GLU A 99 7.95 8.84 -11.12
N PRO A 100 8.71 7.74 -11.11
CA PRO A 100 8.29 6.51 -10.45
C PRO A 100 7.85 6.76 -9.01
N PHE A 101 6.79 6.10 -8.59
CA PHE A 101 6.19 6.27 -7.27
C PHE A 101 5.95 4.94 -6.57
N LEU A 102 6.11 4.96 -5.24
CA LEU A 102 5.84 3.81 -4.38
C LEU A 102 4.36 3.79 -3.99
N VAL A 103 3.73 2.62 -4.01
CA VAL A 103 2.37 2.40 -3.49
C VAL A 103 2.43 1.41 -2.34
N ILE A 104 1.76 1.75 -1.24
CA ILE A 104 1.65 0.88 -0.05
C ILE A 104 0.18 0.79 0.36
N ASN A 105 -0.30 -0.43 0.62
CA ASN A 105 -1.61 -0.63 1.21
C ASN A 105 -1.62 -0.13 2.66
N GLY A 106 -2.47 0.84 2.98
CA GLY A 106 -2.57 1.45 4.30
C GLY A 106 -3.14 0.55 5.39
N ASP A 107 -3.54 -0.66 5.04
CA ASP A 107 -4.13 -1.67 5.93
C ASP A 107 -3.21 -2.87 6.17
N THR A 108 -1.95 -2.76 5.81
CA THR A 108 -0.91 -3.76 6.08
C THR A 108 0.05 -3.30 7.17
N TRP A 109 0.74 -4.24 7.76
CA TRP A 109 1.87 -4.00 8.64
C TRP A 109 3.16 -4.45 7.98
N LEU A 110 4.19 -3.61 8.06
CA LEU A 110 5.51 -3.89 7.52
C LEU A 110 6.57 -3.58 8.60
N ASP A 111 7.38 -4.56 8.97
CA ASP A 111 8.50 -4.37 9.87
C ASP A 111 9.81 -4.52 9.10
N LEU A 112 10.18 -3.48 8.38
CA LEU A 112 11.41 -3.36 7.60
C LEU A 112 11.81 -1.89 7.44
N ASP A 113 13.05 -1.66 7.02
CA ASP A 113 13.54 -0.35 6.65
C ASP A 113 13.06 0.01 5.23
N TYR A 114 12.26 1.08 5.11
CA TYR A 114 11.68 1.50 3.82
C TYR A 114 12.71 2.07 2.84
N ARG A 115 13.95 2.35 3.27
CA ARG A 115 15.03 2.70 2.34
C ARG A 115 15.21 1.63 1.27
N SER A 116 15.11 0.36 1.65
CA SER A 116 15.19 -0.76 0.70
C SER A 116 14.09 -0.75 -0.37
N LEU A 117 12.93 -0.16 -0.08
CA LEU A 117 11.84 0.03 -1.03
C LEU A 117 12.09 1.24 -1.94
N VAL A 118 12.56 2.33 -1.35
CA VAL A 118 12.75 3.62 -2.03
C VAL A 118 13.96 3.60 -2.97
N GLU A 119 15.03 2.90 -2.59
CA GLU A 119 16.27 2.77 -3.36
C GLU A 119 16.20 1.69 -4.45
N GLN A 120 15.09 0.93 -4.54
CA GLN A 120 14.91 -0.11 -5.55
C GLN A 120 14.88 0.50 -6.95
N PRO A 121 15.81 0.11 -7.84
CA PRO A 121 15.75 0.58 -9.24
C PRO A 121 14.61 -0.12 -9.98
N LEU A 122 13.83 0.64 -10.73
CA LEU A 122 12.74 0.09 -11.54
C LEU A 122 13.25 -0.42 -12.91
N GLY A 123 14.34 0.16 -13.43
CA GLY A 123 14.90 -0.20 -14.73
C GLY A 123 13.90 -0.01 -15.86
N GLU A 124 13.79 -1.01 -16.73
CA GLU A 124 12.85 -1.01 -17.87
C GLU A 124 11.46 -1.59 -17.50
N HIS A 125 11.24 -1.96 -16.24
CA HIS A 125 9.96 -2.49 -15.81
C HIS A 125 8.90 -1.38 -15.63
N LEU A 126 7.65 -1.71 -15.89
CA LEU A 126 6.49 -0.86 -15.58
C LEU A 126 6.16 -0.90 -14.08
N ALA A 127 6.46 -2.02 -13.43
CA ALA A 127 6.26 -2.22 -12.00
C ALA A 127 7.35 -3.09 -11.39
N HIS A 128 7.62 -2.89 -10.10
CA HIS A 128 8.36 -3.81 -9.24
C HIS A 128 7.52 -4.13 -8.02
N LEU A 129 7.26 -5.41 -7.77
CA LEU A 129 6.40 -5.86 -6.69
C LEU A 129 7.21 -6.54 -5.58
N TRP A 130 6.82 -6.28 -4.34
CA TRP A 130 7.31 -7.05 -3.20
C TRP A 130 6.30 -8.12 -2.83
N LEU A 131 6.75 -9.36 -2.79
CA LEU A 131 5.95 -10.51 -2.42
C LEU A 131 6.30 -10.95 -1.00
N ALA A 132 5.35 -11.60 -0.34
CA ALA A 132 5.50 -12.13 1.01
C ALA A 132 5.17 -13.62 1.05
N PRO A 133 5.68 -14.38 2.05
CA PRO A 133 5.21 -15.73 2.31
C PRO A 133 3.70 -15.75 2.49
N ASN A 134 3.06 -16.83 2.04
CA ASN A 134 1.61 -16.95 2.12
C ASN A 134 1.13 -17.01 3.58
N PRO A 135 0.22 -16.14 3.99
CA PRO A 135 -0.40 -16.23 5.31
C PRO A 135 -1.42 -17.39 5.33
N PRO A 136 -1.79 -17.90 6.53
CA PRO A 136 -2.71 -19.05 6.65
C PRO A 136 -4.05 -18.85 5.92
N GLN A 137 -4.54 -17.62 5.83
CA GLN A 137 -5.80 -17.28 5.18
C GLN A 137 -5.70 -17.17 3.65
N HIS A 138 -4.48 -17.20 3.08
CA HIS A 138 -4.23 -17.14 1.64
C HIS A 138 -3.12 -18.13 1.23
N PRO A 139 -3.32 -19.42 1.42
CA PRO A 139 -2.27 -20.43 1.27
C PRO A 139 -1.81 -20.64 -0.18
N ALA A 140 -2.63 -20.31 -1.16
CA ALA A 140 -2.27 -20.46 -2.58
C ALA A 140 -1.30 -19.38 -3.07
N GLY A 141 -1.39 -18.17 -2.51
CA GLY A 141 -0.67 -17.00 -3.00
C GLY A 141 -1.22 -16.45 -4.31
N ASP A 142 -0.52 -15.47 -4.86
CA ASP A 142 -0.95 -14.74 -6.06
C ASP A 142 0.02 -14.96 -7.22
N PHE A 143 1.33 -14.82 -7.00
CA PHE A 143 2.36 -14.73 -8.04
C PHE A 143 3.63 -15.48 -7.67
N ALA A 144 4.42 -15.88 -8.67
CA ALA A 144 5.74 -16.47 -8.48
C ALA A 144 6.87 -15.54 -8.91
N LEU A 145 8.08 -15.85 -8.49
CA LEU A 145 9.31 -15.17 -8.89
C LEU A 145 10.13 -16.11 -9.78
N GLN A 146 10.52 -15.61 -10.95
CA GLN A 146 11.41 -16.32 -11.90
C GLN A 146 12.47 -15.34 -12.42
N ALA A 147 13.72 -15.57 -12.08
CA ALA A 147 14.87 -14.75 -12.51
C ALA A 147 14.67 -13.25 -12.28
N GLY A 148 14.15 -12.85 -11.11
CA GLY A 148 13.91 -11.46 -10.75
C GLY A 148 12.65 -10.83 -11.35
N LYS A 149 11.86 -11.60 -12.10
CA LYS A 149 10.55 -11.19 -12.64
C LYS A 149 9.41 -11.84 -11.89
N VAL A 150 8.31 -11.11 -11.79
CA VAL A 150 7.05 -11.65 -11.27
C VAL A 150 6.27 -12.26 -12.43
N VAL A 151 5.75 -13.47 -12.21
CA VAL A 151 4.97 -14.22 -13.19
C VAL A 151 3.62 -14.63 -12.63
N ASP A 152 2.61 -14.75 -13.50
CA ASP A 152 1.24 -15.11 -13.16
C ASP A 152 1.10 -16.60 -12.87
N THR A 153 1.72 -17.04 -11.80
CA THR A 153 1.65 -18.41 -11.26
C THR A 153 1.54 -18.31 -9.74
N PRO A 154 0.54 -18.89 -9.08
CA PRO A 154 0.40 -18.81 -7.62
C PRO A 154 1.58 -19.44 -6.89
N ALA A 155 2.23 -18.68 -6.00
CA ALA A 155 3.32 -19.17 -5.15
C ALA A 155 3.49 -18.31 -3.89
N PHE A 156 3.56 -17.00 -4.02
CA PHE A 156 3.70 -16.03 -2.94
C PHE A 156 2.55 -15.03 -2.95
N THR A 157 2.29 -14.40 -1.82
CA THR A 157 1.26 -13.37 -1.70
C THR A 157 1.80 -12.01 -2.12
N PHE A 158 1.04 -11.24 -2.92
CA PHE A 158 1.35 -9.85 -3.17
C PHE A 158 1.15 -9.04 -1.89
N SER A 159 2.20 -8.40 -1.42
CA SER A 159 2.19 -7.69 -0.13
C SER A 159 1.37 -6.40 -0.12
N GLY A 160 0.96 -5.91 -1.30
CA GLY A 160 0.38 -4.57 -1.43
C GLY A 160 1.42 -3.46 -1.51
N VAL A 161 2.71 -3.81 -1.64
CA VAL A 161 3.80 -2.85 -1.87
C VAL A 161 4.30 -2.99 -3.30
N GLY A 162 4.30 -1.91 -4.05
CA GLY A 162 4.77 -1.87 -5.42
C GLY A 162 5.34 -0.52 -5.81
N LEU A 163 6.35 -0.54 -6.66
CA LEU A 163 6.93 0.63 -7.30
C LEU A 163 6.45 0.66 -8.76
N TYR A 164 5.99 1.79 -9.25
CA TYR A 164 5.34 1.89 -10.55
C TYR A 164 5.86 3.06 -11.37
N GLN A 165 5.93 2.87 -12.70
CA GLN A 165 6.07 3.95 -13.66
C GLN A 165 4.70 4.63 -13.87
N PRO A 166 4.60 5.97 -13.86
CA PRO A 166 3.35 6.66 -14.22
C PRO A 166 2.85 6.26 -15.61
N ALA A 167 3.76 6.01 -16.54
CA ALA A 167 3.46 5.58 -17.90
C ALA A 167 2.67 4.27 -17.97
N ALA A 168 2.78 3.40 -16.95
CA ALA A 168 2.02 2.15 -16.86
C ALA A 168 0.49 2.37 -16.78
N PHE A 169 0.08 3.52 -16.26
CA PHE A 169 -1.33 3.90 -16.11
C PHE A 169 -1.77 4.96 -17.13
N ALA A 170 -0.85 5.51 -17.91
CA ALA A 170 -1.15 6.56 -18.88
C ALA A 170 -2.14 6.06 -19.95
N GLY A 171 -3.13 6.90 -20.26
CA GLY A 171 -4.15 6.58 -21.27
C GLY A 171 -5.22 5.58 -20.81
N LEU A 172 -5.13 5.05 -19.61
CA LEU A 172 -6.20 4.22 -19.06
C LEU A 172 -7.39 5.10 -18.63
N PRO A 173 -8.63 4.70 -18.94
CA PRO A 173 -9.81 5.50 -18.58
C PRO A 173 -9.99 5.57 -17.06
N ALA A 174 -10.52 6.71 -16.60
CA ALA A 174 -10.94 6.88 -15.21
C ALA A 174 -12.07 5.92 -14.84
N GLY A 175 -12.25 5.71 -13.53
CA GLY A 175 -13.28 4.86 -12.96
C GLY A 175 -12.74 3.65 -12.22
N ALA A 176 -13.63 2.85 -11.67
CA ALA A 176 -13.28 1.69 -10.86
C ALA A 176 -12.51 0.64 -11.68
N ARG A 177 -11.32 0.29 -11.21
CA ARG A 177 -10.42 -0.65 -11.90
C ARG A 177 -9.55 -1.42 -10.92
N LYS A 178 -9.57 -2.74 -11.02
CA LYS A 178 -8.69 -3.61 -10.25
C LYS A 178 -7.26 -3.58 -10.79
N LEU A 179 -6.28 -3.66 -9.91
CA LEU A 179 -4.85 -3.68 -10.29
C LEU A 179 -4.40 -5.04 -10.83
N ALA A 180 -4.89 -6.14 -10.28
CA ALA A 180 -4.42 -7.48 -10.63
C ALA A 180 -4.51 -7.83 -12.13
N PRO A 181 -5.57 -7.50 -12.88
CA PRO A 181 -5.61 -7.72 -14.32
C PRO A 181 -4.53 -6.97 -15.08
N LEU A 182 -4.23 -5.72 -14.72
CA LEU A 182 -3.15 -4.93 -15.32
C LEU A 182 -1.78 -5.55 -15.03
N LEU A 183 -1.55 -5.98 -13.80
CA LEU A 183 -0.30 -6.66 -13.42
C LEU A 183 -0.08 -7.92 -14.27
N ARG A 184 -1.12 -8.75 -14.47
CA ARG A 184 -1.04 -9.96 -15.31
C ARG A 184 -0.72 -9.64 -16.76
N GLU A 185 -1.32 -8.58 -17.30
CA GLU A 185 -1.01 -8.11 -18.66
C GLU A 185 0.45 -7.67 -18.78
N TRP A 186 0.98 -6.93 -17.81
CA TRP A 186 2.40 -6.52 -17.80
C TRP A 186 3.34 -7.70 -17.53
N MET A 187 2.96 -8.65 -16.69
CA MET A 187 3.71 -9.90 -16.47
C MET A 187 3.84 -10.73 -17.74
N ALA A 188 2.77 -10.84 -18.54
CA ALA A 188 2.79 -11.55 -19.82
C ALA A 188 3.80 -10.93 -20.81
N GLN A 189 4.12 -9.64 -20.67
CA GLN A 189 5.10 -8.91 -21.47
C GLN A 189 6.50 -8.91 -20.82
N GLY A 190 6.67 -9.53 -19.64
CA GLY A 190 7.93 -9.53 -18.88
C GLY A 190 8.32 -8.17 -18.28
N LEU A 191 7.33 -7.27 -18.10
CA LEU A 191 7.53 -5.89 -17.63
C LEU A 191 7.31 -5.71 -16.12
N VAL A 192 7.22 -6.78 -15.34
CA VAL A 192 7.09 -6.73 -13.89
C VAL A 192 8.28 -7.38 -13.22
N GLY A 193 9.10 -6.58 -12.56
CA GLY A 193 10.16 -7.06 -11.67
C GLY A 193 9.62 -7.37 -10.28
N GLY A 194 10.39 -8.04 -9.45
CA GLY A 194 10.00 -8.24 -8.06
C GLY A 194 11.00 -9.04 -7.23
N CYS A 195 10.76 -9.01 -5.94
CA CYS A 195 11.52 -9.78 -4.96
C CYS A 195 10.65 -10.10 -3.74
N LEU A 196 11.17 -10.92 -2.83
CA LEU A 196 10.55 -11.11 -1.52
C LEU A 196 10.84 -9.91 -0.61
N LEU A 197 9.88 -9.57 0.24
CA LEU A 197 10.11 -8.60 1.33
C LEU A 197 11.19 -9.12 2.27
N ALA A 198 12.12 -8.24 2.66
CA ALA A 198 13.21 -8.55 3.58
C ALA A 198 12.83 -8.37 5.06
N GLY A 199 11.54 -8.39 5.40
CA GLY A 199 11.04 -8.18 6.75
C GLY A 199 9.67 -8.78 7.00
N GLU A 200 9.12 -8.53 8.19
CA GLU A 200 7.80 -9.02 8.56
C GLU A 200 6.71 -8.26 7.81
N TRP A 201 5.77 -8.99 7.24
CA TRP A 201 4.56 -8.48 6.62
C TRP A 201 3.33 -9.14 7.22
N ARG A 202 2.29 -8.34 7.46
CA ARG A 202 0.98 -8.82 7.89
C ARG A 202 -0.15 -8.08 7.19
N ASP A 203 -1.11 -8.83 6.70
CA ASP A 203 -2.42 -8.30 6.34
C ASP A 203 -3.26 -8.14 7.62
N ILE A 204 -3.63 -6.90 7.94
CA ILE A 204 -4.47 -6.57 9.09
C ILE A 204 -5.94 -6.58 8.65
N GLY A 205 -6.43 -7.74 8.25
CA GLY A 205 -7.75 -7.90 7.66
C GLY A 205 -8.88 -8.19 8.66
N THR A 206 -8.57 -8.45 9.93
CA THR A 206 -9.56 -8.79 10.97
C THR A 206 -9.21 -8.14 12.31
N VAL A 207 -10.22 -8.03 13.20
CA VAL A 207 -10.03 -7.49 14.55
C VAL A 207 -9.03 -8.32 15.35
N ASP A 208 -9.05 -9.64 15.20
CA ASP A 208 -8.11 -10.53 15.91
C ASP A 208 -6.67 -10.28 15.48
N ARG A 209 -6.39 -10.14 14.17
CA ARG A 209 -5.04 -9.83 13.68
C ARG A 209 -4.55 -8.44 14.12
N LEU A 210 -5.48 -7.46 14.21
CA LEU A 210 -5.15 -6.15 14.75
C LEU A 210 -4.72 -6.26 16.22
N ARG A 211 -5.47 -7.02 17.01
CA ARG A 211 -5.21 -7.23 18.43
C ARG A 211 -3.89 -7.98 18.67
N GLU A 212 -3.64 -9.05 17.92
CA GLU A 212 -2.38 -9.81 17.97
C GLU A 212 -1.16 -8.93 17.67
N LEU A 213 -1.27 -8.07 16.65
CA LEU A 213 -0.20 -7.13 16.32
C LEU A 213 0.01 -6.11 17.44
N ASP A 214 -1.06 -5.53 17.99
CA ASP A 214 -1.00 -4.55 19.07
C ASP A 214 -0.31 -5.14 20.31
N GLU A 215 -0.70 -6.33 20.73
CA GLU A 215 -0.09 -7.04 21.85
C GLU A 215 1.40 -7.33 21.60
N GLN A 216 1.78 -7.72 20.37
CA GLN A 216 3.18 -7.95 20.01
C GLN A 216 4.01 -6.67 20.13
N LEU A 217 3.50 -5.54 19.63
CA LEU A 217 4.21 -4.27 19.69
C LEU A 217 4.33 -3.74 21.11
N GLN A 218 3.31 -3.92 21.94
CA GLN A 218 3.36 -3.57 23.35
C GLN A 218 4.44 -4.37 24.11
N ARG A 219 4.57 -5.68 23.82
CA ARG A 219 5.64 -6.52 24.40
C ARG A 219 7.05 -6.09 23.97
N ARG A 220 7.21 -5.59 22.74
CA ARG A 220 8.53 -5.10 22.22
C ARG A 220 8.92 -3.74 22.83
N ALA A 221 7.96 -2.98 23.37
CA ALA A 221 8.19 -1.68 23.98
C ALA A 221 8.54 -1.73 25.48
N GLN A 222 8.39 -2.90 26.13
CA GLN A 222 8.76 -3.20 27.50
C GLN A 222 10.21 -3.72 27.61
#